data_07f207e5deabd96d0f183d0ebcff0650
#
_entry.id   07f207e5deabd96d0f183d0ebcff0650
#
_cell.length_a   1.000
_cell.length_b   1.000
_cell.length_c   1.000
_cell.angle_alpha   90.00
_cell.angle_beta   90.00
_cell.angle_gamma   90.00
#
_symmetry.space_group_name_H-M   'P 1'
#
loop_
_entity.id
_entity.type
_entity.pdbx_description
1 polymer ?
#
loop_
_entity_poly.entity_id
_entity_poly.type
_entity_poly.pdbx_seq_one_letter_code
_entity_poly.pdbx_strand_id
1 'polypeptide(L)'
;MKYLSYYGSRLFTLFFIAALVSLASAQDKTKLKAEDIWAKHIESIGSKDAIAAAVNRKIEGSATVRNLRVTKATVTGGAFLASAAGKQVTLMAFQTSNPGDYSGERINFDGKKLEITLVTASERSPTGTFIFQYPEISKGYIFGGTLFSSWSLLDAAKVSKFELQGKEKIDGVETYKMKFVPKGGTSLTIKMFFDATTFRHIRTEYTRTETAGTVRSDEGRLNENRYKLIEDFADFSKVNDLMLPTSYKVTYRFETAQRANEFEWSMKLTRFSFDSAREPEIFLQKVIP
;
A
#
# COMPACT_ATOMS: atom_id res chain seq x y z
N MET A 1 81.36 -25.50 26.89
CA MET A 1 81.14 -24.67 25.71
C MET A 1 80.27 -25.45 24.69
N LYS A 2 79.06 -25.11 24.53
CA LYS A 2 78.07 -25.43 23.49
C LYS A 2 76.67 -25.53 24.10
N TYR A 3 75.95 -24.42 24.18
CA TYR A 3 74.51 -24.35 24.27
C TYR A 3 74.10 -22.86 24.10
N LEU A 4 73.95 -22.44 22.88
CA LEU A 4 73.21 -21.19 22.55
C LEU A 4 72.98 -21.20 21.05
N SER A 5 71.80 -21.68 20.64
CA SER A 5 71.21 -21.42 19.33
C SER A 5 69.98 -22.30 19.10
N TYR A 6 68.85 -21.95 19.69
CA TYR A 6 67.57 -22.60 19.27
C TYR A 6 66.33 -21.82 19.75
N TYR A 7 66.36 -20.51 19.85
CA TYR A 7 65.14 -19.75 20.23
C TYR A 7 64.79 -18.57 19.31
N GLY A 8 65.34 -18.54 18.09
CA GLY A 8 65.15 -17.43 17.17
C GLY A 8 64.15 -17.58 16.02
N SER A 9 63.51 -18.77 15.86
CA SER A 9 62.75 -19.06 14.64
C SER A 9 61.24 -19.31 14.78
N ARG A 10 60.66 -19.17 15.96
CA ARG A 10 59.20 -19.40 16.14
C ARG A 10 58.38 -18.16 16.47
N LEU A 11 58.97 -16.98 16.53
CA LEU A 11 58.23 -15.71 16.79
C LEU A 11 57.86 -14.94 15.51
N PHE A 12 58.35 -15.32 14.34
CA PHE A 12 58.08 -14.60 13.10
C PHE A 12 56.90 -15.12 12.28
N THR A 13 56.41 -16.33 12.60
CA THR A 13 55.32 -16.98 11.85
C THR A 13 53.92 -16.69 12.41
N LEU A 14 53.84 -16.14 13.63
CA LEU A 14 52.53 -15.82 14.26
C LEU A 14 52.01 -14.39 13.95
N PHE A 15 52.87 -13.52 13.42
CA PHE A 15 52.47 -12.13 13.09
C PHE A 15 51.89 -11.96 11.67
N PHE A 16 52.01 -12.98 10.78
CA PHE A 16 51.53 -12.89 9.38
C PHE A 16 50.11 -13.44 9.19
N ILE A 17 49.54 -14.17 10.18
CA ILE A 17 48.20 -14.72 10.11
C ILE A 17 47.15 -13.76 10.65
N ALA A 18 47.53 -12.77 11.47
CA ALA A 18 46.61 -11.78 12.02
C ALA A 18 46.25 -10.62 11.06
N ALA A 19 46.99 -10.47 9.94
CA ALA A 19 46.77 -9.40 8.95
C ALA A 19 45.83 -9.78 7.82
N LEU A 20 45.39 -11.04 7.70
CA LEU A 20 44.56 -11.52 6.61
C LEU A 20 43.07 -11.63 6.96
N VAL A 21 42.67 -11.33 8.19
CA VAL A 21 41.27 -11.41 8.64
C VAL A 21 40.55 -10.06 8.60
N SER A 22 41.28 -8.96 8.35
CA SER A 22 40.72 -7.59 8.36
C SER A 22 40.27 -7.06 7.00
N LEU A 23 40.23 -7.89 5.95
CA LEU A 23 39.84 -7.46 4.58
C LEU A 23 38.45 -7.94 4.14
N ALA A 24 37.66 -8.48 5.03
CA ALA A 24 36.31 -8.96 4.72
C ALA A 24 35.25 -8.20 5.50
N SER A 25 35.09 -6.89 5.29
CA SER A 25 33.86 -6.17 5.67
C SER A 25 33.84 -4.71 5.21
N ALA A 26 34.44 -4.37 4.09
CA ALA A 26 34.02 -3.22 3.34
C ALA A 26 33.02 -3.70 2.28
N GLN A 27 31.92 -4.29 2.70
CA GLN A 27 30.75 -4.39 1.84
C GLN A 27 30.31 -2.94 1.62
N ASP A 28 30.65 -2.43 0.46
CA ASP A 28 30.19 -1.16 -0.09
C ASP A 28 28.67 -1.22 0.05
N LYS A 29 28.12 -0.51 1.07
CA LYS A 29 26.68 -0.36 1.24
C LYS A 29 26.22 0.49 0.10
N THR A 30 26.15 -0.09 -1.09
CA THR A 30 25.58 0.55 -2.28
C THR A 30 24.21 1.06 -1.84
N LYS A 31 24.09 2.38 -1.75
CA LYS A 31 22.87 3.03 -1.29
C LYS A 31 21.78 2.68 -2.28
N LEU A 32 20.83 1.83 -1.87
CA LEU A 32 19.72 1.39 -2.73
C LEU A 32 19.03 2.61 -3.34
N LYS A 33 18.74 2.53 -4.62
CA LYS A 33 17.93 3.51 -5.36
C LYS A 33 16.45 3.10 -5.29
N ALA A 34 15.57 4.00 -5.69
CA ALA A 34 14.13 3.73 -5.73
C ALA A 34 13.80 2.55 -6.65
N GLU A 35 14.50 2.44 -7.79
CA GLU A 35 14.33 1.37 -8.76
C GLU A 35 14.74 0.00 -8.18
N ASP A 36 15.80 -0.04 -7.38
CA ASP A 36 16.27 -1.27 -6.73
C ASP A 36 15.23 -1.77 -5.70
N ILE A 37 14.66 -0.84 -4.92
CA ILE A 37 13.61 -1.16 -3.94
C ILE A 37 12.36 -1.67 -4.65
N TRP A 38 11.97 -1.02 -5.76
CA TRP A 38 10.83 -1.44 -6.56
C TRP A 38 11.05 -2.82 -7.17
N ALA A 39 12.22 -3.09 -7.76
CA ALA A 39 12.54 -4.40 -8.34
C ALA A 39 12.45 -5.51 -7.28
N LYS A 40 13.07 -5.30 -6.09
CA LYS A 40 13.01 -6.23 -4.96
C LYS A 40 11.59 -6.41 -4.43
N HIS A 41 10.78 -5.33 -4.46
CA HIS A 41 9.38 -5.42 -4.09
C HIS A 41 8.61 -6.33 -5.06
N ILE A 42 8.76 -6.18 -6.37
CA ILE A 42 8.11 -7.06 -7.35
C ILE A 42 8.55 -8.52 -7.16
N GLU A 43 9.83 -8.78 -6.94
CA GLU A 43 10.35 -10.10 -6.60
C GLU A 43 9.73 -10.68 -5.31
N SER A 44 9.44 -9.83 -4.33
CA SER A 44 8.80 -10.23 -3.06
C SER A 44 7.34 -10.67 -3.22
N ILE A 45 6.67 -10.29 -4.31
CA ILE A 45 5.31 -10.73 -4.62
C ILE A 45 5.34 -12.16 -5.18
N GLY A 46 6.28 -12.47 -6.07
CA GLY A 46 6.39 -13.77 -6.72
C GLY A 46 7.20 -13.71 -8.01
N SER A 47 7.35 -14.87 -8.66
CA SER A 47 8.00 -14.92 -9.97
C SER A 47 7.17 -14.20 -11.04
N LYS A 48 7.83 -13.82 -12.15
CA LYS A 48 7.14 -13.17 -13.28
C LYS A 48 6.00 -14.05 -13.83
N ASP A 49 6.23 -15.37 -13.90
CA ASP A 49 5.25 -16.32 -14.39
C ASP A 49 4.06 -16.44 -13.43
N ALA A 50 4.30 -16.46 -12.12
CA ALA A 50 3.25 -16.47 -11.11
C ALA A 50 2.40 -15.20 -11.16
N ILE A 51 3.03 -14.04 -11.32
CA ILE A 51 2.33 -12.75 -11.47
C ILE A 51 1.49 -12.75 -12.75
N ALA A 52 2.02 -13.23 -13.88
CA ALA A 52 1.33 -13.33 -15.15
C ALA A 52 0.16 -14.32 -15.11
N ALA A 53 0.31 -15.44 -14.43
CA ALA A 53 -0.77 -16.43 -14.25
C ALA A 53 -1.94 -15.90 -13.41
N ALA A 54 -1.70 -14.89 -12.56
CA ALA A 54 -2.69 -14.29 -11.67
C ALA A 54 -3.16 -12.91 -12.15
N VAL A 55 -3.24 -12.67 -13.46
CA VAL A 55 -3.68 -11.38 -14.04
C VAL A 55 -5.15 -11.10 -13.76
N ASN A 56 -5.99 -12.13 -13.79
CA ASN A 56 -7.40 -12.01 -13.40
C ASN A 56 -7.56 -12.56 -11.99
N ARG A 57 -8.02 -11.72 -11.08
CA ARG A 57 -8.13 -12.03 -9.65
C ARG A 57 -9.52 -11.81 -9.13
N LYS A 58 -9.97 -12.73 -8.28
CA LYS A 58 -11.12 -12.55 -7.37
C LYS A 58 -10.65 -12.84 -5.96
N ILE A 59 -10.95 -11.96 -5.04
CA ILE A 59 -10.57 -12.06 -3.64
C ILE A 59 -11.81 -11.76 -2.81
N GLU A 60 -12.12 -12.62 -1.85
CA GLU A 60 -13.29 -12.47 -0.99
C GLU A 60 -12.89 -12.59 0.47
N GLY A 61 -13.70 -11.97 1.32
CA GLY A 61 -13.49 -12.01 2.75
C GLY A 61 -14.60 -11.31 3.53
N SER A 62 -14.34 -11.08 4.80
CA SER A 62 -15.17 -10.24 5.65
C SER A 62 -14.66 -8.80 5.65
N ALA A 63 -15.58 -7.87 5.89
CA ALA A 63 -15.25 -6.46 6.10
C ALA A 63 -15.92 -5.95 7.37
N THR A 64 -15.29 -4.98 8.00
CA THR A 64 -15.89 -4.16 9.04
C THR A 64 -15.76 -2.70 8.69
N VAL A 65 -16.77 -1.90 9.06
CA VAL A 65 -16.73 -0.45 8.95
C VAL A 65 -16.91 0.17 10.34
N ARG A 66 -16.15 1.22 10.60
CA ARG A 66 -16.20 1.98 11.84
C ARG A 66 -16.10 3.48 11.56
N ASN A 67 -17.04 4.25 12.09
CA ASN A 67 -17.00 5.69 12.07
C ASN A 67 -16.71 6.18 13.49
N LEU A 68 -15.48 6.54 13.78
CA LEU A 68 -15.01 6.87 15.12
C LEU A 68 -15.59 8.18 15.67
N ARG A 69 -16.18 9.00 14.81
CA ARG A 69 -16.81 10.25 15.23
C ARG A 69 -18.24 10.06 15.72
N VAL A 70 -19.01 9.24 15.03
CA VAL A 70 -20.47 9.13 15.25
C VAL A 70 -20.77 8.05 16.27
N THR A 71 -20.11 6.93 16.18
CA THR A 71 -20.30 5.77 17.06
C THR A 71 -19.05 4.91 17.14
N LYS A 72 -18.84 4.27 18.29
CA LYS A 72 -17.82 3.23 18.44
C LYS A 72 -18.29 1.88 17.89
N ALA A 73 -19.52 1.81 17.41
CA ALA A 73 -20.06 0.57 16.86
C ALA A 73 -19.32 0.16 15.59
N THR A 74 -19.06 -1.12 15.48
CA THR A 74 -18.48 -1.76 14.31
C THR A 74 -19.60 -2.50 13.59
N VAL A 75 -19.78 -2.21 12.30
CA VAL A 75 -20.70 -2.96 11.44
C VAL A 75 -19.90 -3.96 10.62
N THR A 76 -20.37 -5.21 10.58
CA THR A 76 -19.70 -6.31 9.88
C THR A 76 -20.45 -6.64 8.59
N GLY A 77 -19.70 -7.02 7.56
CA GLY A 77 -20.22 -7.38 6.24
C GLY A 77 -19.24 -8.19 5.42
N GLY A 78 -19.47 -8.24 4.12
CA GLY A 78 -18.60 -8.89 3.14
C GLY A 78 -17.71 -7.92 2.40
N ALA A 79 -16.54 -8.41 1.96
CA ALA A 79 -15.64 -7.76 1.04
C ALA A 79 -15.44 -8.63 -0.20
N PHE A 80 -15.41 -7.97 -1.36
CA PHE A 80 -15.08 -8.57 -2.64
C PHE A 80 -14.17 -7.63 -3.42
N LEU A 81 -13.02 -8.13 -3.85
CA LEU A 81 -12.09 -7.42 -4.71
C LEU A 81 -11.89 -8.22 -6.00
N ALA A 82 -11.84 -7.54 -7.13
CA ALA A 82 -11.46 -8.18 -8.38
C ALA A 82 -10.58 -7.27 -9.23
N SER A 83 -9.73 -7.87 -10.04
CA SER A 83 -8.93 -7.14 -11.03
C SER A 83 -8.70 -7.95 -12.28
N ALA A 84 -8.55 -7.24 -13.42
CA ALA A 84 -8.23 -7.81 -14.72
C ALA A 84 -7.64 -6.72 -15.62
N ALA A 85 -6.47 -6.93 -16.20
CA ALA A 85 -5.88 -6.08 -17.25
C ALA A 85 -6.04 -4.56 -17.04
N GLY A 86 -5.79 -4.08 -15.83
CA GLY A 86 -5.92 -2.65 -15.47
C GLY A 86 -7.31 -2.23 -14.99
N LYS A 87 -8.29 -3.15 -14.95
CA LYS A 87 -9.57 -2.93 -14.31
C LYS A 87 -9.50 -3.33 -12.83
N GLN A 88 -10.26 -2.67 -11.98
CA GLN A 88 -10.30 -2.91 -10.54
C GLN A 88 -11.72 -2.72 -10.01
N VAL A 89 -12.13 -3.57 -9.09
CA VAL A 89 -13.33 -3.37 -8.30
C VAL A 89 -13.07 -3.70 -6.83
N THR A 90 -13.54 -2.84 -5.96
CA THR A 90 -13.67 -3.09 -4.51
C THR A 90 -15.14 -2.94 -4.18
N LEU A 91 -15.76 -3.98 -3.64
CA LEU A 91 -17.13 -3.97 -3.17
C LEU A 91 -17.15 -4.37 -1.70
N MET A 92 -17.80 -3.55 -0.90
CA MET A 92 -18.14 -3.88 0.48
C MET A 92 -19.64 -3.78 0.65
N ALA A 93 -20.23 -4.75 1.34
CA ALA A 93 -21.64 -4.76 1.64
C ALA A 93 -21.84 -5.09 3.12
N PHE A 94 -22.55 -4.21 3.82
CA PHE A 94 -22.84 -4.32 5.26
C PHE A 94 -24.33 -4.49 5.49
N GLN A 95 -24.67 -5.32 6.46
CA GLN A 95 -26.06 -5.43 6.93
C GLN A 95 -26.31 -4.33 7.95
N THR A 96 -27.24 -3.45 7.61
CA THR A 96 -27.63 -2.33 8.47
C THR A 96 -29.08 -2.49 8.91
N SER A 97 -29.38 -2.10 10.15
CA SER A 97 -30.72 -2.23 10.73
C SER A 97 -31.60 -1.04 10.39
N ASN A 98 -31.02 0.13 10.09
CA ASN A 98 -31.79 1.35 9.81
C ASN A 98 -31.65 1.76 8.35
N PRO A 99 -32.74 2.16 7.69
CA PRO A 99 -32.69 2.82 6.41
C PRO A 99 -31.84 4.11 6.51
N GLY A 100 -30.91 4.30 5.58
CA GLY A 100 -30.01 5.46 5.58
C GLY A 100 -28.65 5.24 6.24
N ASP A 101 -28.47 4.15 7.01
CA ASP A 101 -27.15 3.75 7.48
C ASP A 101 -26.26 3.38 6.28
N TYR A 102 -24.94 3.56 6.45
CA TYR A 102 -23.98 3.18 5.42
C TYR A 102 -23.97 1.65 5.22
N SER A 103 -24.50 1.21 4.10
CA SER A 103 -24.64 -0.21 3.73
C SER A 103 -23.52 -0.71 2.83
N GLY A 104 -22.55 0.12 2.52
CA GLY A 104 -21.43 -0.22 1.66
C GLY A 104 -21.46 0.46 0.29
N GLU A 105 -20.40 0.25 -0.46
CA GLU A 105 -20.25 0.82 -1.78
C GLU A 105 -19.34 -0.04 -2.67
N ARG A 106 -19.51 0.14 -3.97
CA ARG A 106 -18.67 -0.45 -5.01
C ARG A 106 -17.84 0.66 -5.64
N ILE A 107 -16.53 0.55 -5.52
CA ILE A 107 -15.54 1.37 -6.23
C ILE A 107 -15.10 0.58 -7.45
N ASN A 108 -15.44 1.05 -8.65
CA ASN A 108 -15.16 0.38 -9.91
C ASN A 108 -14.32 1.27 -10.82
N PHE A 109 -13.19 0.76 -11.28
CA PHE A 109 -12.38 1.37 -12.32
C PHE A 109 -12.29 0.41 -13.51
N ASP A 110 -12.86 0.79 -14.64
CA ASP A 110 -12.95 -0.05 -15.86
C ASP A 110 -11.72 0.05 -16.78
N GLY A 111 -10.64 0.69 -16.31
CA GLY A 111 -9.42 1.01 -17.06
C GLY A 111 -9.45 2.41 -17.68
N LYS A 112 -10.58 3.12 -17.63
CA LYS A 112 -10.76 4.49 -18.15
C LYS A 112 -11.49 5.39 -17.18
N LYS A 113 -12.62 4.92 -16.65
CA LYS A 113 -13.54 5.67 -15.80
C LYS A 113 -13.61 5.06 -14.41
N LEU A 114 -13.59 5.93 -13.41
CA LEU A 114 -13.89 5.57 -12.03
C LEU A 114 -15.38 5.81 -11.78
N GLU A 115 -16.05 4.80 -11.25
CA GLU A 115 -17.45 4.87 -10.82
C GLU A 115 -17.55 4.38 -9.37
N ILE A 116 -18.34 5.06 -8.56
CA ILE A 116 -18.66 4.64 -7.21
C ILE A 116 -20.16 4.57 -7.07
N THR A 117 -20.66 3.36 -6.87
CA THR A 117 -22.10 3.08 -6.67
C THR A 117 -22.34 2.59 -5.26
N LEU A 118 -23.48 2.96 -4.70
CA LEU A 118 -23.89 2.56 -3.35
C LEU A 118 -24.60 1.20 -3.41
N VAL A 119 -24.47 0.41 -2.33
CA VAL A 119 -25.16 -0.88 -2.21
C VAL A 119 -26.66 -0.67 -2.03
N THR A 120 -27.03 0.36 -1.26
CA THR A 120 -28.42 0.84 -1.12
C THR A 120 -28.43 2.35 -1.24
N ALA A 121 -29.63 2.96 -1.27
CA ALA A 121 -29.80 4.41 -1.30
C ALA A 121 -29.35 5.04 0.03
N SER A 122 -28.06 5.27 0.18
CA SER A 122 -27.41 5.89 1.30
C SER A 122 -26.43 6.97 0.82
N GLU A 123 -25.73 7.64 1.72
CA GLU A 123 -24.67 8.55 1.35
C GLU A 123 -23.36 7.80 1.07
N ARG A 124 -22.56 8.35 0.15
CA ARG A 124 -21.20 7.87 -0.11
C ARG A 124 -20.35 8.06 1.14
N SER A 125 -19.50 7.08 1.44
CA SER A 125 -18.57 7.21 2.55
C SER A 125 -17.58 8.37 2.35
N PRO A 126 -16.98 8.88 3.42
CA PRO A 126 -15.89 9.85 3.33
C PRO A 126 -14.72 9.32 2.50
N THR A 127 -14.41 8.02 2.61
CA THR A 127 -13.38 7.33 1.81
C THR A 127 -13.74 7.32 0.33
N GLY A 128 -14.96 6.89 -0.02
CA GLY A 128 -15.44 6.89 -1.41
C GLY A 128 -15.48 8.29 -1.99
N THR A 129 -15.88 9.29 -1.20
CA THR A 129 -15.86 10.70 -1.62
C THR A 129 -14.44 11.16 -1.95
N PHE A 130 -13.46 10.84 -1.09
CA PHE A 130 -12.06 11.18 -1.33
C PHE A 130 -11.51 10.51 -2.60
N ILE A 131 -11.76 9.21 -2.79
CA ILE A 131 -11.31 8.48 -4.00
C ILE A 131 -11.99 9.05 -5.25
N PHE A 132 -13.25 9.45 -5.16
CA PHE A 132 -13.97 10.07 -6.28
C PHE A 132 -13.42 11.44 -6.67
N GLN A 133 -13.01 12.25 -5.68
CA GLN A 133 -12.38 13.55 -5.90
C GLN A 133 -10.97 13.45 -6.49
N TYR A 134 -10.25 12.35 -6.19
CA TYR A 134 -8.89 12.11 -6.65
C TYR A 134 -8.80 10.82 -7.48
N PRO A 135 -9.43 10.81 -8.69
CA PRO A 135 -9.52 9.60 -9.51
C PRO A 135 -8.15 9.09 -9.99
N GLU A 136 -7.11 9.90 -9.93
CA GLU A 136 -5.73 9.50 -10.22
C GLU A 136 -5.22 8.39 -9.27
N ILE A 137 -5.80 8.22 -8.09
CA ILE A 137 -5.52 7.11 -7.17
C ILE A 137 -5.81 5.77 -7.86
N SER A 138 -6.99 5.64 -8.48
CA SER A 138 -7.38 4.44 -9.23
C SER A 138 -6.74 4.37 -10.61
N LYS A 139 -6.71 5.49 -11.35
CA LYS A 139 -6.06 5.59 -12.67
C LYS A 139 -4.56 5.34 -12.61
N GLY A 140 -3.92 5.65 -11.49
CA GLY A 140 -2.52 5.38 -11.22
C GLY A 140 -2.25 3.93 -10.78
N TYR A 141 -3.26 3.06 -10.68
CA TYR A 141 -3.16 1.66 -10.26
C TYR A 141 -2.57 1.44 -8.86
N ILE A 142 -2.63 2.45 -8.00
CA ILE A 142 -2.02 2.37 -6.66
C ILE A 142 -2.99 1.94 -5.56
N PHE A 143 -4.30 2.22 -5.73
CA PHE A 143 -5.31 1.82 -4.75
C PHE A 143 -5.42 0.29 -4.67
N GLY A 144 -5.43 -0.23 -3.44
CA GLY A 144 -5.49 -1.67 -3.16
C GLY A 144 -4.17 -2.41 -3.32
N GLY A 145 -3.09 -1.72 -3.74
CA GLY A 145 -1.74 -2.28 -3.76
C GLY A 145 -1.64 -3.60 -4.50
N THR A 146 -0.87 -4.52 -3.94
CA THR A 146 -0.59 -5.85 -4.51
C THR A 146 -1.81 -6.78 -4.57
N LEU A 147 -2.93 -6.42 -3.96
CA LEU A 147 -4.19 -7.16 -4.08
C LEU A 147 -4.73 -7.13 -5.50
N PHE A 148 -4.47 -6.07 -6.24
CA PHE A 148 -4.87 -5.94 -7.64
C PHE A 148 -3.73 -6.28 -8.59
N SER A 149 -4.05 -6.99 -9.67
CA SER A 149 -3.08 -7.37 -10.71
C SER A 149 -2.48 -6.16 -11.44
N SER A 150 -3.21 -5.06 -11.50
CA SER A 150 -2.76 -3.79 -12.08
C SER A 150 -1.55 -3.17 -11.37
N TRP A 151 -1.28 -3.57 -10.13
CA TRP A 151 -0.09 -3.14 -9.40
C TRP A 151 1.21 -3.49 -10.15
N SER A 152 1.28 -4.64 -10.79
CA SER A 152 2.42 -5.05 -11.61
C SER A 152 2.59 -4.24 -12.90
N LEU A 153 1.54 -3.49 -13.31
CA LEU A 153 1.60 -2.57 -14.44
C LEU A 153 2.25 -1.21 -14.08
N LEU A 154 2.48 -0.95 -12.79
CA LEU A 154 3.28 0.17 -12.32
C LEU A 154 4.74 -0.02 -12.74
N ASP A 155 5.01 0.07 -14.04
CA ASP A 155 6.38 0.18 -14.52
C ASP A 155 6.85 1.59 -14.17
N ALA A 156 7.75 1.65 -13.19
CA ALA A 156 8.29 2.88 -12.63
C ALA A 156 8.80 3.86 -13.69
N ALA A 157 9.30 3.37 -14.83
CA ALA A 157 9.87 4.21 -15.88
C ALA A 157 8.81 4.83 -16.81
N LYS A 158 7.62 4.24 -16.91
CA LYS A 158 6.62 4.62 -17.95
C LYS A 158 5.40 5.32 -17.41
N VAL A 159 4.99 5.03 -16.17
CA VAL A 159 3.67 5.42 -15.64
C VAL A 159 3.78 6.41 -14.49
N SER A 160 4.95 6.51 -13.84
CA SER A 160 5.12 7.28 -12.62
C SER A 160 6.58 7.54 -12.30
N LYS A 161 6.82 8.41 -11.32
CA LYS A 161 8.15 8.62 -10.74
C LYS A 161 8.14 8.14 -9.31
N PHE A 162 9.16 7.33 -8.95
CA PHE A 162 9.47 6.99 -7.58
C PHE A 162 10.69 7.77 -7.11
N GLU A 163 10.62 8.30 -5.92
CA GLU A 163 11.72 9.02 -5.28
C GLU A 163 11.93 8.45 -3.88
N LEU A 164 13.10 7.89 -3.61
CA LEU A 164 13.45 7.40 -2.28
C LEU A 164 13.63 8.59 -1.33
N GLN A 165 12.83 8.65 -0.27
CA GLN A 165 12.89 9.68 0.76
C GLN A 165 13.61 9.22 2.04
N GLY A 166 14.26 8.05 2.02
CA GLY A 166 14.96 7.49 3.16
C GLY A 166 14.18 6.37 3.85
N LYS A 167 14.43 6.20 5.14
CA LYS A 167 13.79 5.18 5.96
C LYS A 167 12.90 5.81 7.04
N GLU A 168 11.83 5.12 7.40
CA GLU A 168 10.91 5.51 8.46
C GLU A 168 10.34 4.26 9.14
N LYS A 169 10.07 4.33 10.43
CA LYS A 169 9.41 3.22 11.15
C LYS A 169 7.90 3.38 11.07
N ILE A 170 7.21 2.33 10.62
CA ILE A 170 5.76 2.23 10.58
C ILE A 170 5.34 1.09 11.53
N ASP A 171 4.61 1.42 12.57
CA ASP A 171 4.14 0.46 13.59
C ASP A 171 5.27 -0.46 14.10
N GLY A 172 6.48 0.10 14.29
CA GLY A 172 7.68 -0.60 14.75
C GLY A 172 8.53 -1.26 13.67
N VAL A 173 8.02 -1.39 12.44
CA VAL A 173 8.73 -1.97 11.29
C VAL A 173 9.56 -0.89 10.58
N GLU A 174 10.85 -1.14 10.37
CA GLU A 174 11.69 -0.26 9.54
C GLU A 174 11.28 -0.39 8.07
N THR A 175 11.04 0.73 7.39
CA THR A 175 10.57 0.77 6.01
C THR A 175 11.41 1.70 5.15
N TYR A 176 11.48 1.41 3.86
CA TYR A 176 11.84 2.39 2.84
C TYR A 176 10.62 3.24 2.52
N LYS A 177 10.76 4.56 2.68
CA LYS A 177 9.74 5.54 2.31
C LYS A 177 10.01 6.05 0.92
N MET A 178 9.05 5.87 0.02
CA MET A 178 9.12 6.34 -1.36
C MET A 178 7.98 7.31 -1.66
N LYS A 179 8.30 8.44 -2.28
CA LYS A 179 7.30 9.33 -2.87
C LYS A 179 6.92 8.80 -4.24
N PHE A 180 5.62 8.78 -4.51
CA PHE A 180 5.06 8.38 -5.80
C PHE A 180 4.43 9.60 -6.48
N VAL A 181 4.70 9.79 -7.76
CA VAL A 181 4.09 10.83 -8.59
C VAL A 181 3.48 10.17 -9.82
N PRO A 182 2.15 10.08 -9.93
CA PRO A 182 1.51 9.48 -11.09
C PRO A 182 1.77 10.30 -12.36
N LYS A 183 1.72 9.64 -13.52
CA LYS A 183 1.79 10.31 -14.81
C LYS A 183 0.62 11.29 -14.94
N GLY A 184 0.91 12.53 -15.31
CA GLY A 184 -0.09 13.60 -15.35
C GLY A 184 -0.15 14.45 -14.09
N GLY A 185 0.60 14.06 -13.04
CA GLY A 185 0.65 14.79 -11.78
C GLY A 185 -0.54 14.49 -10.87
N THR A 186 -0.48 15.07 -9.68
CA THR A 186 -1.55 15.01 -8.68
C THR A 186 -1.39 16.17 -7.71
N SER A 187 -2.48 16.60 -7.11
CA SER A 187 -2.47 17.54 -5.98
C SER A 187 -2.25 16.83 -4.63
N LEU A 188 -2.18 15.50 -4.63
CA LEU A 188 -1.91 14.70 -3.45
C LEU A 188 -0.40 14.53 -3.23
N THR A 189 -0.01 14.48 -1.98
CA THR A 189 1.27 13.89 -1.61
C THR A 189 1.06 12.41 -1.37
N ILE A 190 1.69 11.55 -2.20
CA ILE A 190 1.56 10.10 -2.12
C ILE A 190 2.88 9.51 -1.64
N LYS A 191 2.82 8.73 -0.56
CA LYS A 191 3.97 8.03 0.02
C LYS A 191 3.66 6.54 0.11
N MET A 192 4.61 5.73 -0.30
CA MET A 192 4.58 4.27 -0.20
C MET A 192 5.66 3.79 0.75
N PHE A 193 5.35 2.79 1.55
CA PHE A 193 6.26 2.24 2.55
C PHE A 193 6.47 0.76 2.29
N PHE A 194 7.73 0.39 2.13
CA PHE A 194 8.15 -0.98 1.88
C PHE A 194 8.99 -1.46 3.05
N ASP A 195 8.64 -2.60 3.63
CA ASP A 195 9.42 -3.25 4.69
C ASP A 195 10.89 -3.36 4.29
N ALA A 196 11.81 -2.90 5.12
CA ALA A 196 13.22 -2.82 4.78
C ALA A 196 13.92 -4.18 4.70
N THR A 197 13.29 -5.24 5.21
CA THR A 197 13.81 -6.60 5.22
C THR A 197 13.19 -7.45 4.11
N THR A 198 11.87 -7.40 3.99
CA THR A 198 11.11 -8.27 3.06
C THR A 198 10.74 -7.58 1.75
N PHE A 199 10.92 -6.27 1.65
CA PHE A 199 10.50 -5.41 0.53
C PHE A 199 9.00 -5.46 0.22
N ARG A 200 8.18 -6.00 1.11
CA ARG A 200 6.72 -6.02 0.95
C ARG A 200 6.15 -4.62 1.11
N HIS A 201 5.21 -4.28 0.28
CA HIS A 201 4.46 -3.03 0.40
C HIS A 201 3.49 -3.12 1.58
N ILE A 202 3.71 -2.34 2.64
CA ILE A 202 2.93 -2.41 3.87
C ILE A 202 2.00 -1.23 4.09
N ARG A 203 2.25 -0.07 3.44
CA ARG A 203 1.39 1.11 3.58
C ARG A 203 1.49 2.02 2.36
N THR A 204 0.36 2.64 1.97
CA THR A 204 0.30 3.85 1.14
C THR A 204 -0.42 4.95 1.89
N GLU A 205 0.10 6.17 1.82
CA GLU A 205 -0.51 7.38 2.37
C GLU A 205 -0.77 8.39 1.26
N TYR A 206 -1.99 8.92 1.21
CA TYR A 206 -2.41 10.01 0.33
C TYR A 206 -2.78 11.20 1.20
N THR A 207 -2.10 12.33 1.04
CA THR A 207 -2.33 13.51 1.88
C THR A 207 -2.65 14.72 1.02
N ARG A 208 -3.67 15.47 1.41
CA ARG A 208 -4.02 16.78 0.89
C ARG A 208 -4.10 17.77 2.03
N THR A 209 -3.44 18.90 1.89
CA THR A 209 -3.59 20.04 2.81
C THR A 209 -4.18 21.20 2.03
N GLU A 210 -5.22 21.80 2.55
CA GLU A 210 -5.88 22.99 1.99
C GLU A 210 -5.87 24.09 3.02
N THR A 211 -5.41 25.26 2.62
CA THR A 211 -5.52 26.47 3.46
C THR A 211 -6.95 26.97 3.35
N ALA A 212 -7.71 26.88 4.43
CA ALA A 212 -9.07 27.42 4.47
C ALA A 212 -8.98 28.95 4.52
N GLY A 213 -9.22 29.58 3.36
CA GLY A 213 -9.46 31.01 3.13
C GLY A 213 -8.78 32.04 4.02
N THR A 214 -8.76 33.27 3.59
CA THR A 214 -8.12 34.45 4.20
C THR A 214 -8.73 34.95 5.52
N VAL A 215 -9.43 34.13 6.28
CA VAL A 215 -9.85 34.51 7.62
C VAL A 215 -8.67 34.32 8.56
N ARG A 216 -7.89 35.37 8.76
CA ARG A 216 -6.97 35.47 9.89
C ARG A 216 -7.80 35.30 11.15
N SER A 217 -7.62 34.22 11.88
CA SER A 217 -7.95 34.24 13.31
C SER A 217 -7.04 35.28 13.96
N ASP A 218 -7.50 35.98 14.96
CA ASP A 218 -6.74 36.98 15.71
C ASP A 218 -5.41 36.45 16.29
N GLU A 219 -5.20 35.12 16.23
CA GLU A 219 -3.99 34.43 16.68
C GLU A 219 -2.99 34.11 15.54
N GLY A 220 -3.21 34.58 14.30
CA GLY A 220 -2.27 34.41 13.19
C GLY A 220 -2.10 32.98 12.69
N ARG A 221 -2.87 31.99 13.13
CA ARG A 221 -2.86 30.63 12.66
C ARG A 221 -3.69 30.49 11.39
N LEU A 222 -3.07 30.05 10.31
CA LEU A 222 -3.79 29.64 9.12
C LEU A 222 -4.68 28.43 9.47
N ASN A 223 -5.97 28.52 9.22
CA ASN A 223 -6.87 27.39 9.34
C ASN A 223 -6.55 26.40 8.19
N GLU A 224 -5.88 25.30 8.52
CA GLU A 224 -5.58 24.24 7.57
C GLU A 224 -6.59 23.11 7.71
N ASN A 225 -7.14 22.66 6.58
CA ASN A 225 -7.87 21.41 6.47
C ASN A 225 -6.91 20.34 5.95
N ARG A 226 -6.76 19.27 6.70
CA ARG A 226 -5.89 18.17 6.34
C ARG A 226 -6.71 16.92 6.08
N TYR A 227 -6.55 16.36 4.88
CA TYR A 227 -7.19 15.14 4.44
C TYR A 227 -6.12 14.06 4.28
N LYS A 228 -6.35 12.90 4.84
CA LYS A 228 -5.43 11.77 4.74
C LYS A 228 -6.20 10.47 4.51
N LEU A 229 -5.84 9.75 3.43
CA LEU A 229 -6.24 8.37 3.21
C LEU A 229 -5.02 7.49 3.44
N ILE A 230 -5.18 6.40 4.19
CA ILE A 230 -4.12 5.44 4.52
C ILE A 230 -4.61 4.06 4.12
N GLU A 231 -3.79 3.33 3.40
CA GLU A 231 -3.96 1.91 3.13
C GLU A 231 -2.88 1.13 3.88
N ASP A 232 -3.28 0.19 4.71
CA ASP A 232 -2.38 -0.73 5.42
C ASP A 232 -2.57 -2.15 4.91
N PHE A 233 -1.45 -2.84 4.66
CA PHE A 233 -1.39 -4.21 4.16
C PHE A 233 -0.60 -5.07 5.15
N ALA A 234 -1.22 -6.12 5.67
CA ALA A 234 -0.63 -6.96 6.71
C ALA A 234 -0.99 -8.44 6.52
N ASP A 235 -0.47 -9.28 7.43
CA ASP A 235 -0.75 -10.72 7.47
C ASP A 235 -0.45 -11.40 6.13
N PHE A 236 0.76 -11.13 5.59
CA PHE A 236 1.17 -11.67 4.30
C PHE A 236 1.28 -13.20 4.35
N SER A 237 0.64 -13.85 3.39
CA SER A 237 0.72 -15.31 3.24
C SER A 237 0.95 -15.70 1.77
N LYS A 238 1.49 -16.92 1.58
CA LYS A 238 1.66 -17.48 0.25
C LYS A 238 0.30 -18.00 -0.23
N VAL A 239 -0.19 -17.38 -1.32
CA VAL A 239 -1.43 -17.76 -2.00
C VAL A 239 -1.05 -18.23 -3.39
N ASN A 240 -1.16 -19.55 -3.64
CA ASN A 240 -0.50 -20.21 -4.77
C ASN A 240 0.99 -19.83 -4.77
N ASP A 241 1.49 -19.19 -5.81
CA ASP A 241 2.90 -18.76 -5.90
C ASP A 241 3.11 -17.26 -5.68
N LEU A 242 2.09 -16.56 -5.15
CA LEU A 242 2.18 -15.15 -4.81
C LEU A 242 2.18 -14.92 -3.30
N MET A 243 2.96 -13.97 -2.84
CA MET A 243 2.94 -13.46 -1.47
C MET A 243 2.02 -12.24 -1.40
N LEU A 244 0.83 -12.43 -0.84
CA LEU A 244 -0.21 -11.40 -0.79
C LEU A 244 -0.65 -11.10 0.65
N PRO A 245 -1.07 -9.86 0.94
CA PRO A 245 -1.67 -9.53 2.23
C PRO A 245 -3.05 -10.16 2.36
N THR A 246 -3.35 -10.71 3.53
CA THR A 246 -4.67 -11.23 3.89
C THR A 246 -5.43 -10.28 4.82
N SER A 247 -4.79 -9.24 5.29
CA SER A 247 -5.39 -8.12 6.01
C SER A 247 -5.18 -6.83 5.22
N TYR A 248 -6.28 -6.13 4.96
CA TYR A 248 -6.28 -4.86 4.26
C TYR A 248 -7.14 -3.85 5.01
N LYS A 249 -6.58 -2.71 5.35
CA LYS A 249 -7.27 -1.65 6.08
C LYS A 249 -7.16 -0.32 5.32
N VAL A 250 -8.27 0.40 5.23
CA VAL A 250 -8.34 1.73 4.65
C VAL A 250 -8.86 2.69 5.71
N THR A 251 -8.07 3.70 6.05
CA THR A 251 -8.43 4.71 7.03
C THR A 251 -8.47 6.08 6.38
N TYR A 252 -9.60 6.74 6.43
CA TYR A 252 -9.73 8.13 6.04
C TYR A 252 -9.75 9.02 7.28
N ARG A 253 -8.93 10.07 7.28
CA ARG A 253 -8.86 11.09 8.33
C ARG A 253 -9.08 12.48 7.74
N PHE A 254 -9.91 13.22 8.39
CA PHE A 254 -10.09 14.65 8.15
C PHE A 254 -9.83 15.42 9.44
N GLU A 255 -8.91 16.35 9.39
CA GLU A 255 -8.48 17.15 10.53
C GLU A 255 -8.57 18.64 10.20
N THR A 256 -9.14 19.39 11.13
CA THR A 256 -9.14 20.85 11.16
C THR A 256 -8.57 21.32 12.50
N ALA A 257 -8.36 22.62 12.68
CA ALA A 257 -7.93 23.17 13.96
C ALA A 257 -8.87 22.81 15.14
N GLN A 258 -10.14 22.47 14.87
CA GLN A 258 -11.17 22.29 15.91
C GLN A 258 -11.67 20.85 16.03
N ARG A 259 -11.47 19.99 15.02
CA ARG A 259 -12.02 18.64 15.00
C ARG A 259 -11.21 17.68 14.14
N ALA A 260 -11.18 16.42 14.58
CA ALA A 260 -10.75 15.30 13.76
C ALA A 260 -11.92 14.34 13.53
N ASN A 261 -11.95 13.71 12.38
CA ASN A 261 -12.89 12.67 12.01
C ASN A 261 -12.15 11.52 11.38
N GLU A 262 -12.51 10.28 11.74
CA GLU A 262 -11.86 9.09 11.21
C GLU A 262 -12.91 8.06 10.81
N PHE A 263 -12.74 7.52 9.62
CA PHE A 263 -13.59 6.48 9.05
C PHE A 263 -12.71 5.32 8.58
N GLU A 264 -13.01 4.11 9.03
CA GLU A 264 -12.14 2.95 8.80
C GLU A 264 -12.93 1.80 8.17
N TRP A 265 -12.33 1.19 7.14
CA TRP A 265 -12.67 -0.13 6.62
C TRP A 265 -11.55 -1.10 6.99
N SER A 266 -11.90 -2.25 7.53
CA SER A 266 -10.95 -3.32 7.79
C SER A 266 -11.45 -4.60 7.13
N MET A 267 -10.59 -5.26 6.35
CA MET A 267 -10.94 -6.46 5.58
C MET A 267 -10.03 -7.61 5.97
N LYS A 268 -10.63 -8.79 6.18
CA LYS A 268 -9.93 -10.07 6.29
C LYS A 268 -10.23 -10.90 5.06
N LEU A 269 -9.22 -11.11 4.22
CA LEU A 269 -9.33 -11.74 2.92
C LEU A 269 -8.98 -13.23 3.06
N THR A 270 -9.90 -14.09 2.69
CA THR A 270 -9.79 -15.52 3.00
C THR A 270 -9.87 -16.44 1.77
N ARG A 271 -10.47 -15.96 0.68
CA ARG A 271 -10.57 -16.73 -0.58
C ARG A 271 -9.95 -15.96 -1.72
N PHE A 272 -9.02 -16.60 -2.39
CA PHE A 272 -8.32 -16.04 -3.53
C PHE A 272 -8.50 -17.01 -4.71
N SER A 273 -8.88 -16.46 -5.85
CA SER A 273 -9.02 -17.22 -7.10
C SER A 273 -8.35 -16.45 -8.23
N PHE A 274 -7.51 -17.13 -8.98
CA PHE A 274 -6.76 -16.59 -10.08
C PHE A 274 -7.07 -17.36 -11.36
N ASP A 275 -7.21 -16.64 -12.46
CA ASP A 275 -7.43 -17.23 -13.79
C ASP A 275 -6.68 -16.38 -14.82
N SER A 276 -5.83 -17.01 -15.61
CA SER A 276 -5.09 -16.31 -16.68
C SER A 276 -5.93 -16.10 -17.95
N ALA A 277 -6.94 -16.94 -18.16
CA ALA A 277 -7.72 -16.97 -19.40
C ALA A 277 -9.05 -16.24 -19.33
N ARG A 278 -9.66 -16.17 -18.15
CA ARG A 278 -11.02 -15.64 -18.00
C ARG A 278 -11.08 -14.42 -17.08
N GLU A 279 -11.56 -13.31 -17.63
CA GLU A 279 -11.85 -12.12 -16.86
C GLU A 279 -13.00 -12.36 -15.87
N PRO A 280 -12.93 -11.84 -14.63
CA PRO A 280 -14.05 -11.92 -13.69
C PRO A 280 -15.35 -11.37 -14.25
N GLU A 281 -16.45 -12.11 -14.10
CA GLU A 281 -17.78 -11.76 -14.65
C GLU A 281 -18.27 -10.38 -14.23
N ILE A 282 -17.83 -9.89 -13.06
CA ILE A 282 -18.22 -8.57 -12.56
C ILE A 282 -17.82 -7.42 -13.50
N PHE A 283 -16.84 -7.64 -14.39
CA PHE A 283 -16.44 -6.66 -15.40
C PHE A 283 -17.22 -6.81 -16.70
N LEU A 284 -17.89 -7.95 -16.90
CA LEU A 284 -18.70 -8.24 -18.08
C LEU A 284 -20.15 -7.76 -17.93
N GLN A 285 -20.61 -7.62 -16.70
CA GLN A 285 -21.94 -7.14 -16.40
C GLN A 285 -21.99 -5.62 -16.58
N LYS A 286 -22.79 -5.14 -17.54
CA LYS A 286 -23.18 -3.73 -17.59
C LYS A 286 -23.91 -3.45 -16.29
N VAL A 287 -23.41 -2.50 -15.48
CA VAL A 287 -24.16 -1.97 -14.35
C VAL A 287 -25.41 -1.35 -14.94
N ILE A 288 -26.54 -2.03 -14.81
CA ILE A 288 -27.84 -1.43 -15.14
C ILE A 288 -28.06 -0.39 -14.05
N PRO A 289 -28.26 0.88 -14.40
CA PRO A 289 -28.41 1.98 -13.45
C PRO A 289 -29.63 1.84 -12.56
#